data_25d578cf35fd911a1f8acb834fe7485f
#
_entry.id   25d578cf35fd911a1f8acb834fe7485f
#
_cell.length_a   1.000
_cell.length_b   1.000
_cell.length_c   1.000
_cell.angle_alpha   90.00
_cell.angle_beta   90.00
_cell.angle_gamma   90.00
#
_symmetry.space_group_name_H-M   'P 1'
#
loop_
_entity.id
_entity.type
_entity.pdbx_description
1 polymer ?
#
loop_
_entity_poly.entity_id
_entity_poly.type
_entity_poly.pdbx_seq_one_letter_code
_entity_poly.pdbx_strand_id
1 'polypeptide(L)'
;MPIDYSESLGDIIRSKRRQCGLSLRDLAAMTGVHHSTIDRIEKGLFSVVDPETLNAIGDALHLDKLFLQSLNGAGVKDEDIRIIARAARRMDADQRRRMLEMLKSSFKDAFTNVYSDDLDENGDYLDERK
;
A
#
# COMPACT_ATOMS: atom_id res chain seq x y z
N MET A 1 7.57 -3.84 24.88
CA MET A 1 8.28 -3.09 23.84
C MET A 1 7.31 -2.14 23.14
N PRO A 2 7.65 -0.86 23.04
CA PRO A 2 6.72 0.06 22.40
C PRO A 2 6.51 -0.32 20.94
N ILE A 3 5.29 -0.13 20.47
CA ILE A 3 4.96 -0.38 19.09
C ILE A 3 5.64 0.70 18.24
N ASP A 4 6.33 0.28 17.22
CA ASP A 4 6.95 1.20 16.27
C ASP A 4 5.89 1.64 15.27
N TYR A 5 5.32 2.79 15.50
CA TYR A 5 4.30 3.34 14.62
C TYR A 5 4.85 3.83 13.28
N SER A 6 6.17 3.78 13.10
CA SER A 6 6.76 4.10 11.80
C SER A 6 6.57 2.96 10.80
N GLU A 7 6.32 1.75 11.29
CA GLU A 7 6.04 0.62 10.41
C GLU A 7 4.59 0.65 9.93
N SER A 8 4.42 0.64 8.63
CA SER A 8 3.10 0.60 8.04
C SER A 8 2.55 -0.83 8.06
N LEU A 9 1.25 -0.96 7.82
CA LEU A 9 0.60 -2.25 7.66
C LEU A 9 1.34 -3.12 6.65
N GLY A 10 1.72 -2.54 5.51
CA GLY A 10 2.42 -3.27 4.47
C GLY A 10 3.79 -3.76 4.90
N ASP A 11 4.51 -2.96 5.67
CA ASP A 11 5.84 -3.33 6.18
C ASP A 11 5.74 -4.53 7.12
N ILE A 12 4.74 -4.51 7.99
CA ILE A 12 4.52 -5.59 8.96
C ILE A 12 4.20 -6.90 8.22
N ILE A 13 3.32 -6.84 7.24
CA ILE A 13 2.94 -8.01 6.46
C ILE A 13 4.15 -8.56 5.70
N ARG A 14 4.91 -7.68 5.05
CA ARG A 14 6.11 -8.10 4.30
C ARG A 14 7.14 -8.75 5.21
N SER A 15 7.42 -8.14 6.33
CA SER A 15 8.41 -8.65 7.28
C SER A 15 8.03 -10.02 7.79
N LYS A 16 6.77 -10.19 8.16
CA LYS A 16 6.30 -11.47 8.69
C LYS A 16 6.30 -12.55 7.60
N ARG A 17 5.88 -12.18 6.39
CA ARG A 17 5.91 -13.10 5.26
C ARG A 17 7.33 -13.63 5.03
N ARG A 18 8.31 -12.74 5.03
CA ARG A 18 9.71 -13.12 4.83
C ARG A 18 10.25 -13.95 5.98
N GLN A 19 9.86 -13.64 7.21
CA GLN A 19 10.23 -14.45 8.37
C GLN A 19 9.71 -15.88 8.24
N CYS A 20 8.53 -16.04 7.67
CA CYS A 20 7.93 -17.35 7.45
C CYS A 20 8.51 -18.07 6.22
N GLY A 21 9.40 -17.42 5.48
CA GLY A 21 10.00 -18.00 4.28
C GLY A 21 9.03 -18.13 3.12
N LEU A 22 8.00 -17.29 3.08
CA LEU A 22 6.97 -17.37 2.05
C LEU A 22 7.22 -16.36 0.94
N SER A 23 6.99 -16.79 -0.30
CA SER A 23 6.92 -15.88 -1.43
C SER A 23 5.53 -15.23 -1.48
N LEU A 24 5.38 -14.21 -2.34
CA LEU A 24 4.07 -13.63 -2.57
C LEU A 24 3.08 -14.68 -3.08
N ARG A 25 3.53 -15.58 -3.95
CA ARG A 25 2.68 -16.64 -4.49
C ARG A 25 2.33 -17.68 -3.45
N ASP A 26 3.25 -17.96 -2.53
CA ASP A 26 2.96 -18.87 -1.41
C ASP A 26 1.84 -18.30 -0.54
N LEU A 27 1.94 -17.04 -0.19
CA LEU A 27 0.93 -16.40 0.62
C LEU A 27 -0.40 -16.30 -0.12
N ALA A 28 -0.36 -16.04 -1.42
CA ALA A 28 -1.55 -16.02 -2.26
C ALA A 28 -2.27 -17.37 -2.22
N ALA A 29 -1.51 -18.46 -2.34
CA ALA A 29 -2.10 -19.81 -2.29
C ALA A 29 -2.76 -20.10 -0.93
N MET A 30 -2.16 -19.59 0.15
CA MET A 30 -2.68 -19.82 1.51
C MET A 30 -3.93 -19.01 1.81
N THR A 31 -4.06 -17.85 1.21
CA THR A 31 -5.12 -16.89 1.55
C THR A 31 -6.25 -16.83 0.53
N GLY A 32 -5.99 -17.28 -0.69
CA GLY A 32 -6.91 -17.05 -1.80
C GLY A 32 -6.87 -15.63 -2.35
N VAL A 33 -5.95 -14.82 -1.86
CA VAL A 33 -5.75 -13.44 -2.34
C VAL A 33 -4.70 -13.45 -3.44
N HIS A 34 -4.96 -12.75 -4.52
CA HIS A 34 -4.03 -12.72 -5.65
C HIS A 34 -2.68 -12.12 -5.22
N HIS A 35 -1.58 -12.67 -5.75
CA HIS A 35 -0.25 -12.23 -5.35
C HIS A 35 0.01 -10.75 -5.64
N SER A 36 -0.54 -10.22 -6.73
CA SER A 36 -0.36 -8.79 -7.03
C SER A 36 -1.11 -7.91 -6.05
N THR A 37 -2.25 -8.37 -5.53
CA THR A 37 -2.98 -7.66 -4.49
C THR A 37 -2.14 -7.60 -3.21
N ILE A 38 -1.54 -8.72 -2.82
CA ILE A 38 -0.68 -8.77 -1.64
C ILE A 38 0.52 -7.82 -1.82
N ASP A 39 1.13 -7.84 -3.01
CA ASP A 39 2.25 -6.95 -3.31
C ASP A 39 1.87 -5.48 -3.14
N ARG A 40 0.70 -5.10 -3.62
CA ARG A 40 0.20 -3.73 -3.47
C ARG A 40 -0.06 -3.36 -2.02
N ILE A 41 -0.58 -4.30 -1.24
CA ILE A 41 -0.79 -4.07 0.19
C ILE A 41 0.56 -3.82 0.86
N GLU A 42 1.56 -4.63 0.55
CA GLU A 42 2.89 -4.48 1.12
C GLU A 42 3.55 -3.17 0.74
N LYS A 43 3.24 -2.66 -0.43
CA LYS A 43 3.76 -1.37 -0.90
C LYS A 43 2.97 -0.17 -0.41
N GLY A 44 1.88 -0.40 0.31
CA GLY A 44 1.05 0.67 0.85
C GLY A 44 0.20 1.39 -0.18
N LEU A 45 -0.16 0.71 -1.27
CA LEU A 45 -0.91 1.32 -2.37
C LEU A 45 -2.41 1.38 -2.13
N PHE A 46 -2.91 0.71 -1.09
CA PHE A 46 -4.32 0.78 -0.72
C PHE A 46 -4.50 1.73 0.45
N SER A 47 -5.47 2.62 0.36
CA SER A 47 -5.84 3.48 1.48
C SER A 47 -6.42 2.65 2.62
N VAL A 48 -7.28 1.70 2.29
CA VAL A 48 -7.90 0.77 3.23
C VAL A 48 -7.95 -0.59 2.55
N VAL A 49 -7.52 -1.62 3.26
CA VAL A 49 -7.58 -3.00 2.78
C VAL A 49 -8.90 -3.59 3.24
N ASP A 50 -9.54 -4.37 2.37
CA ASP A 50 -10.77 -5.08 2.71
C ASP A 50 -10.54 -5.93 3.98
N PRO A 51 -11.42 -5.82 4.99
CA PRO A 51 -11.24 -6.54 6.26
C PRO A 51 -11.11 -8.06 6.10
N GLU A 52 -11.87 -8.68 5.19
CA GLU A 52 -11.77 -10.11 4.97
C GLU A 52 -10.42 -10.50 4.41
N THR A 53 -9.90 -9.72 3.47
CA THR A 53 -8.56 -9.92 2.90
C THR A 53 -7.51 -9.81 3.99
N LEU A 54 -7.62 -8.81 4.83
CA LEU A 54 -6.66 -8.57 5.89
C LEU A 54 -6.70 -9.69 6.94
N ASN A 55 -7.90 -10.17 7.27
CA ASN A 55 -8.06 -11.30 8.19
C ASN A 55 -7.44 -12.57 7.64
N ALA A 56 -7.62 -12.84 6.35
CA ALA A 56 -7.03 -14.01 5.71
C ALA A 56 -5.49 -13.96 5.78
N ILE A 57 -4.93 -12.80 5.51
CA ILE A 57 -3.47 -12.59 5.59
C ILE A 57 -3.00 -12.77 7.04
N GLY A 58 -3.72 -12.20 7.99
CA GLY A 58 -3.40 -12.34 9.41
C GLY A 58 -3.41 -13.78 9.87
N ASP A 59 -4.41 -14.55 9.46
CA ASP A 59 -4.49 -15.97 9.79
C ASP A 59 -3.32 -16.75 9.21
N ALA A 60 -2.98 -16.49 7.95
CA ALA A 60 -1.90 -17.20 7.27
C ALA A 60 -0.54 -16.90 7.89
N LEU A 61 -0.32 -15.68 8.35
CA LEU A 61 0.95 -15.25 8.92
C LEU A 61 0.99 -15.32 10.44
N HIS A 62 -0.08 -15.75 11.08
CA HIS A 62 -0.20 -15.81 12.54
C HIS A 62 -0.02 -14.44 13.19
N LEU A 63 -0.56 -13.42 12.56
CA LEU A 63 -0.58 -12.07 13.09
C LEU A 63 -1.91 -11.80 13.79
N ASP A 64 -1.86 -10.99 14.84
CA ASP A 64 -3.07 -10.58 15.55
C ASP A 64 -3.94 -9.75 14.62
N LYS A 65 -5.16 -10.25 14.37
CA LYS A 65 -6.09 -9.59 13.44
C LYS A 65 -6.54 -8.23 13.95
N LEU A 66 -6.74 -8.08 15.25
CA LEU A 66 -7.12 -6.78 15.83
C LEU A 66 -6.01 -5.75 15.64
N PHE A 67 -4.76 -6.17 15.81
CA PHE A 67 -3.62 -5.30 15.57
C PHE A 67 -3.58 -4.86 14.10
N LEU A 68 -3.71 -5.80 13.17
CA LEU A 68 -3.72 -5.47 11.74
C LEU A 68 -4.86 -4.51 11.38
N GLN A 69 -6.05 -4.77 11.91
CA GLN A 69 -7.20 -3.90 11.65
C GLN A 69 -6.98 -2.49 12.22
N SER A 70 -6.28 -2.39 13.35
CA SER A 70 -5.99 -1.07 13.95
C SER A 70 -5.06 -0.23 13.06
N LEU A 71 -4.23 -0.87 12.25
CA LEU A 71 -3.34 -0.18 11.31
C LEU A 71 -4.00 0.08 9.97
N ASN A 72 -5.12 -0.58 9.71
CA ASN A 72 -5.80 -0.47 8.42
C ASN A 72 -6.39 0.92 8.26
N GLY A 73 -5.98 1.60 7.20
CA GLY A 73 -6.46 2.94 6.93
C GLY A 73 -5.80 4.04 7.77
N ALA A 74 -4.76 3.70 8.54
CA ALA A 74 -4.10 4.69 9.40
C ALA A 74 -3.60 5.90 8.63
N GLY A 75 -3.05 5.69 7.44
CA GLY A 75 -2.56 6.79 6.59
C GLY A 75 -3.68 7.66 6.03
N VAL A 76 -4.89 7.11 5.92
CA VAL A 76 -6.03 7.87 5.41
C VAL A 76 -6.57 8.86 6.43
N LYS A 77 -6.20 8.68 7.70
CA LYS A 77 -6.63 9.57 8.78
C LYS A 77 -5.84 10.87 8.82
N ASP A 78 -4.76 10.95 8.06
CA ASP A 78 -3.96 12.16 8.00
C ASP A 78 -4.77 13.26 7.31
N GLU A 79 -5.02 14.33 8.04
CA GLU A 79 -5.82 15.44 7.55
C GLU A 79 -5.17 16.15 6.37
N ASP A 80 -3.84 16.23 6.37
CA ASP A 80 -3.11 16.88 5.28
C ASP A 80 -3.30 16.11 3.97
N ILE A 81 -3.27 14.78 4.03
CA ILE A 81 -3.53 13.94 2.85
C ILE A 81 -4.94 14.17 2.33
N ARG A 82 -5.91 14.27 3.23
CA ARG A 82 -7.31 14.50 2.85
C ARG A 82 -7.49 15.86 2.20
N ILE A 83 -6.82 16.87 2.70
CA ILE A 83 -6.87 18.21 2.15
C ILE A 83 -6.28 18.23 0.74
N ILE A 84 -5.11 17.60 0.56
CA ILE A 84 -4.46 17.51 -0.75
C ILE A 84 -5.36 16.77 -1.74
N ALA A 85 -5.93 15.65 -1.33
CA ALA A 85 -6.81 14.86 -2.21
C ALA A 85 -8.06 15.65 -2.59
N ARG A 86 -8.65 16.37 -1.64
CA ARG A 86 -9.83 17.19 -1.91
C ARG A 86 -9.53 18.31 -2.88
N ALA A 87 -8.41 18.98 -2.68
CA ALA A 87 -7.96 20.04 -3.57
C ALA A 87 -7.71 19.51 -4.98
N ALA A 88 -7.05 18.37 -5.08
CA ALA A 88 -6.75 17.76 -6.37
C ALA A 88 -8.02 17.42 -7.16
N ARG A 89 -9.08 17.01 -6.48
CA ARG A 89 -10.35 16.71 -7.15
C ARG A 89 -11.03 17.94 -7.75
N ARG A 90 -10.76 19.11 -7.20
CA ARG A 90 -11.33 20.37 -7.69
C ARG A 90 -10.49 21.01 -8.78
N MET A 91 -9.30 20.51 -9.01
CA MET A 91 -8.40 21.01 -10.03
C MET A 91 -8.76 20.45 -11.40
N ASP A 92 -8.54 21.24 -12.45
CA ASP A 92 -8.60 20.70 -13.79
C ASP A 92 -7.32 19.89 -14.09
N ALA A 93 -7.29 19.24 -15.24
CA ALA A 93 -6.17 18.36 -15.61
C ALA A 93 -4.84 19.12 -15.64
N ASP A 94 -4.86 20.36 -16.10
CA ASP A 94 -3.67 21.18 -16.22
C ASP A 94 -3.11 21.57 -14.83
N GLN A 95 -4.00 21.96 -13.94
CA GLN A 95 -3.63 22.30 -12.58
C GLN A 95 -3.06 21.09 -11.83
N ARG A 96 -3.68 19.92 -11.99
CA ARG A 96 -3.19 18.70 -11.35
C ARG A 96 -1.81 18.32 -11.85
N ARG A 97 -1.56 18.47 -13.15
CA ARG A 97 -0.24 18.18 -13.71
C ARG A 97 0.80 19.12 -13.13
N ARG A 98 0.50 20.42 -13.04
CA ARG A 98 1.43 21.39 -12.48
C ARG A 98 1.70 21.12 -11.00
N MET A 99 0.66 20.76 -10.25
CA MET A 99 0.83 20.40 -8.85
C MET A 99 1.75 19.18 -8.71
N LEU A 100 1.52 18.16 -9.53
CA LEU A 100 2.30 16.94 -9.49
C LEU A 100 3.77 17.20 -9.81
N GLU A 101 4.04 18.02 -10.83
CA GLU A 101 5.41 18.39 -11.18
C GLU A 101 6.09 19.16 -10.06
N MET A 102 5.36 20.07 -9.42
CA MET A 102 5.87 20.83 -8.29
C MET A 102 6.23 19.90 -7.12
N LEU A 103 5.34 18.96 -6.81
CA LEU A 103 5.58 18.02 -5.72
C LEU A 103 6.77 17.10 -6.01
N LYS A 104 6.90 16.63 -7.25
CA LYS A 104 8.04 15.81 -7.66
C LYS A 104 9.35 16.57 -7.50
N SER A 105 9.35 17.84 -7.86
CA SER A 105 10.53 18.67 -7.78
C SER A 105 10.91 18.99 -6.33
N SER A 106 9.92 19.23 -5.49
CA SER A 106 10.12 19.60 -4.09
C SER A 106 10.40 18.40 -3.19
N PHE A 107 9.83 17.24 -3.53
CA PHE A 107 9.89 16.05 -2.68
C PHE A 107 10.37 14.84 -3.48
N LYS A 108 11.53 14.96 -4.10
CA LYS A 108 12.06 13.93 -5.00
C LYS A 108 12.10 12.55 -4.37
N ASP A 109 12.53 12.46 -3.13
CA ASP A 109 12.66 11.16 -2.47
C ASP A 109 11.31 10.48 -2.29
N ALA A 110 10.27 11.27 -2.00
CA ALA A 110 8.92 10.73 -1.82
C ALA A 110 8.36 10.15 -3.12
N PHE A 111 8.80 10.67 -4.26
CA PHE A 111 8.33 10.22 -5.57
C PHE A 111 9.28 9.22 -6.25
N THR A 112 10.42 8.93 -5.63
CA THR A 112 11.35 7.94 -6.17
C THR A 112 10.66 6.58 -6.17
N ASN A 113 10.66 5.92 -7.31
CA ASN A 113 10.09 4.60 -7.51
C ASN A 113 8.57 4.50 -7.37
N VAL A 114 7.86 5.62 -7.17
CA VAL A 114 6.40 5.58 -7.07
C VAL A 114 5.78 4.97 -8.33
N TYR A 115 6.27 5.37 -9.50
CA TYR A 115 5.74 4.87 -10.77
C TYR A 115 6.29 3.48 -11.10
N SER A 116 7.55 3.23 -10.82
CA SER A 116 8.18 1.96 -11.14
C SER A 116 7.69 0.83 -10.23
N ASP A 117 7.27 1.16 -9.02
CA ASP A 117 6.69 0.18 -8.09
C ASP A 117 5.29 -0.27 -8.53
N ASP A 118 4.56 0.62 -9.19
CA ASP A 118 3.20 0.36 -9.63
C ASP A 118 3.11 -0.21 -11.04
N LEU A 119 4.17 -0.06 -11.80
CA LEU A 119 4.15 -0.38 -13.24
C LEU A 119 5.05 -1.56 -13.51
N ASP A 120 4.63 -2.39 -14.48
CA ASP A 120 5.47 -3.44 -14.99
C ASP A 120 6.49 -2.85 -15.99
N GLU A 121 7.28 -3.70 -16.61
CA GLU A 121 8.32 -3.29 -17.57
C GLU A 121 7.76 -2.60 -18.81
N ASN A 122 6.47 -2.79 -19.09
CA ASN A 122 5.79 -2.17 -20.24
C ASN A 122 5.10 -0.86 -19.89
N GLY A 123 5.17 -0.44 -18.61
CA GLY A 123 4.52 0.76 -18.16
C GLY A 123 3.07 0.56 -17.73
N ASP A 124 2.63 -0.68 -17.64
CA ASP A 124 1.28 -1.01 -17.18
C ASP A 124 1.28 -1.27 -15.68
N TYR A 125 0.18 -0.96 -15.02
CA TYR A 125 0.05 -1.23 -13.61
C TYR A 125 0.14 -2.73 -13.35
N LEU A 126 0.80 -3.06 -12.22
CA LEU A 126 0.95 -4.45 -11.77
C LEU A 126 -0.35 -4.92 -11.13
N ASP A 127 -1.34 -5.25 -11.93
CA ASP A 127 -2.64 -5.66 -11.43
C ASP A 127 -3.08 -6.99 -12.08
N GLU A 128 -4.25 -7.46 -11.66
CA GLU A 128 -4.76 -8.77 -12.06
C GLU A 128 -5.37 -8.79 -13.46
N ARG A 129 -5.42 -7.68 -14.14
CA ARG A 129 -5.97 -7.65 -15.50
C ARG A 129 -5.07 -8.35 -16.49
N LYS A 130 -3.86 -8.61 -16.07
CA LYS A 130 -2.88 -9.32 -16.90
C LYS A 130 -2.89 -10.80 -16.62
#